data_5b5181065d5076172f844c822d35f40e
#
_entry.id   5b5181065d5076172f844c822d35f40e
#
_cell.length_a   1.000
_cell.length_b   1.000
_cell.length_c   1.000
_cell.angle_alpha   90.00
_cell.angle_beta   90.00
_cell.angle_gamma   90.00
#
_symmetry.space_group_name_H-M   'P 1'
#
loop_
_entity.id
_entity.type
_entity.pdbx_description
1 polymer ?
#
loop_
_entity_poly.entity_id
_entity_poly.type
_entity_poly.pdbx_seq_one_letter_code
_entity_poly.pdbx_strand_id
1 'polypeptide(L)'
;MADVNQILRVYGKHLQKNVRLKALAEKAWSYEDAHKFADEAAGLLCDVLKMYMDPATVTYDDAVRIFEAAMQKNYSEVTKVCAKVQRDMYRKAGVGLNALTPEFNAEKARGIAQVITDAEEVTDDYMRNLVKNNALGVVDDMIRINSEASENVGLYVHIVRKYDDVGLHNGKDVCQWCMEREGEWDNYQEALAAGAFERHPGCGCVIDYHVGKTHTWSNTKGAWNDV
;
A
#
# COMPACT_ATOMS: atom_id res chain seq x y z
N MET A 1 -21.77 -22.09 2.21
CA MET A 1 -21.66 -20.62 2.21
C MET A 1 -20.61 -20.21 3.24
N ALA A 2 -19.55 -19.53 2.83
CA ALA A 2 -18.49 -19.08 3.76
C ALA A 2 -19.04 -18.00 4.71
N ASP A 3 -18.78 -18.16 6.00
CA ASP A 3 -19.16 -17.16 7.01
C ASP A 3 -18.12 -16.02 7.02
N VAL A 4 -18.49 -14.88 6.46
CA VAL A 4 -17.64 -13.67 6.43
C VAL A 4 -17.17 -13.28 7.83
N ASN A 5 -18.03 -13.37 8.85
CA ASN A 5 -17.63 -13.03 10.22
C ASN A 5 -16.56 -13.98 10.76
N GLN A 6 -16.61 -15.25 10.36
CA GLN A 6 -15.59 -16.22 10.71
C GLN A 6 -14.25 -15.90 10.05
N ILE A 7 -14.26 -15.54 8.75
CA ILE A 7 -13.06 -15.10 8.01
C ILE A 7 -12.41 -13.90 8.73
N LEU A 8 -13.20 -12.86 9.00
CA LEU A 8 -12.71 -11.64 9.65
C LEU A 8 -12.17 -11.91 11.06
N ARG A 9 -12.83 -12.77 11.82
CA ARG A 9 -12.39 -13.18 13.17
C ARG A 9 -11.07 -13.95 13.12
N VAL A 10 -10.93 -14.89 12.18
CA VAL A 10 -9.70 -15.68 12.03
C VAL A 10 -8.57 -14.80 11.57
N TYR A 11 -8.77 -13.97 10.56
CA TYR A 11 -7.78 -13.02 10.10
C TYR A 11 -7.33 -12.07 11.23
N GLY A 12 -8.27 -11.48 11.97
CA GLY A 12 -7.94 -10.63 13.11
C GLY A 12 -7.12 -11.33 14.21
N LYS A 13 -7.44 -12.60 14.51
CA LYS A 13 -6.65 -13.41 15.46
C LYS A 13 -5.24 -13.69 14.95
N HIS A 14 -5.08 -13.98 13.66
CA HIS A 14 -3.77 -14.22 13.06
C HIS A 14 -2.92 -12.94 13.06
N LEU A 15 -3.47 -11.79 12.71
CA LEU A 15 -2.78 -10.49 12.81
C LEU A 15 -2.28 -10.24 14.25
N GLN A 16 -3.14 -10.45 15.25
CA GLN A 16 -2.80 -10.26 16.66
C GLN A 16 -1.74 -11.21 17.18
N LYS A 17 -1.63 -12.42 16.64
CA LYS A 17 -0.65 -13.44 17.05
C LYS A 17 0.66 -13.37 16.28
N ASN A 18 0.68 -12.74 15.11
CA ASN A 18 1.85 -12.65 14.26
C ASN A 18 2.87 -11.65 14.85
N VAL A 19 3.94 -12.17 15.44
CA VAL A 19 4.98 -11.37 16.10
C VAL A 19 5.68 -10.43 15.11
N ARG A 20 5.90 -10.90 13.86
CA ARG A 20 6.56 -10.10 12.82
C ARG A 20 5.69 -8.92 12.37
N LEU A 21 4.39 -9.15 12.11
CA LEU A 21 3.45 -8.06 11.78
C LEU A 21 3.33 -7.05 12.91
N LYS A 22 3.27 -7.49 14.16
CA LYS A 22 3.28 -6.57 15.30
C LYS A 22 4.55 -5.72 15.33
N ALA A 23 5.72 -6.36 15.17
CA ALA A 23 6.99 -5.65 15.15
C ALA A 23 7.07 -4.64 13.99
N LEU A 24 6.57 -5.00 12.80
CA LEU A 24 6.47 -4.08 11.67
C LEU A 24 5.55 -2.89 11.99
N ALA A 25 4.35 -3.13 12.52
CA ALA A 25 3.40 -2.07 12.86
C ALA A 25 3.93 -1.11 13.95
N GLU A 26 4.55 -1.67 15.00
CA GLU A 26 5.07 -0.88 16.12
C GLU A 26 6.31 -0.07 15.74
N LYS A 27 7.21 -0.67 14.94
CA LYS A 27 8.51 -0.09 14.57
C LYS A 27 8.49 0.65 13.25
N ALA A 28 7.38 0.62 12.48
CA ALA A 28 7.29 1.33 11.21
C ALA A 28 7.58 2.83 11.40
N TRP A 29 8.52 3.36 10.63
CA TRP A 29 8.95 4.75 10.64
C TRP A 29 9.12 5.35 9.24
N SER A 30 8.97 4.52 8.19
CA SER A 30 9.00 4.89 6.77
C SER A 30 7.83 4.23 6.03
N TYR A 31 7.53 4.71 4.86
CA TYR A 31 6.55 4.06 3.98
C TYR A 31 7.08 2.74 3.41
N GLU A 32 8.39 2.55 3.31
CA GLU A 32 8.98 1.25 3.00
C GLU A 32 8.59 0.19 4.05
N ASP A 33 8.59 0.55 5.35
CA ASP A 33 8.12 -0.36 6.40
C ASP A 33 6.62 -0.62 6.31
N ALA A 34 5.82 0.39 5.92
CA ALA A 34 4.39 0.24 5.68
C ALA A 34 4.11 -0.71 4.49
N HIS A 35 4.91 -0.65 3.42
CA HIS A 35 4.85 -1.62 2.32
C HIS A 35 5.14 -3.05 2.79
N LYS A 36 6.19 -3.26 3.60
CA LYS A 36 6.49 -4.58 4.18
C LYS A 36 5.34 -5.11 5.03
N PHE A 37 4.73 -4.22 5.84
CA PHE A 37 3.55 -4.60 6.64
C PHE A 37 2.36 -4.98 5.74
N ALA A 38 2.06 -4.16 4.72
CA ALA A 38 0.95 -4.39 3.80
C ALA A 38 1.10 -5.71 3.03
N ASP A 39 2.30 -6.01 2.55
CA ASP A 39 2.61 -7.26 1.84
C ASP A 39 2.37 -8.49 2.72
N GLU A 40 2.89 -8.47 3.95
CA GLU A 40 2.73 -9.60 4.88
C GLU A 40 1.29 -9.74 5.38
N ALA A 41 0.61 -8.64 5.68
CA ALA A 41 -0.79 -8.66 6.10
C ALA A 41 -1.70 -9.19 4.98
N ALA A 42 -1.44 -8.81 3.73
CA ALA A 42 -2.15 -9.32 2.57
C ALA A 42 -1.88 -10.81 2.32
N GLY A 43 -0.63 -11.25 2.48
CA GLY A 43 -0.28 -12.67 2.41
C GLY A 43 -1.06 -13.50 3.43
N LEU A 44 -1.10 -13.04 4.67
CA LEU A 44 -1.86 -13.65 5.75
C LEU A 44 -3.38 -13.68 5.45
N LEU A 45 -3.92 -12.58 4.89
CA LEU A 45 -5.32 -12.53 4.47
C LEU A 45 -5.61 -13.59 3.39
N CYS A 46 -4.72 -13.71 2.40
CA CYS A 46 -4.86 -14.71 1.34
C CYS A 46 -4.88 -16.14 1.91
N ASP A 47 -3.99 -16.46 2.87
CA ASP A 47 -3.98 -17.76 3.51
C ASP A 47 -5.29 -18.05 4.26
N VAL A 48 -5.89 -17.04 4.90
CA VAL A 48 -7.20 -17.17 5.55
C VAL A 48 -8.31 -17.34 4.51
N LEU A 49 -8.31 -16.58 3.43
CA LEU A 49 -9.32 -16.72 2.36
C LEU A 49 -9.35 -18.15 1.79
N LYS A 50 -8.18 -18.74 1.54
CA LYS A 50 -8.07 -20.13 1.07
C LYS A 50 -8.68 -21.16 2.02
N MET A 51 -8.71 -20.92 3.32
CA MET A 51 -9.32 -21.83 4.28
C MET A 51 -10.85 -21.87 4.20
N TYR A 52 -11.47 -20.80 3.66
CA TYR A 52 -12.91 -20.59 3.75
C TYR A 52 -13.58 -20.36 2.39
N MET A 53 -12.82 -20.23 1.33
CA MET A 53 -13.32 -19.96 -0.02
C MET A 53 -12.63 -20.89 -1.02
N ASP A 54 -13.41 -21.64 -1.76
CA ASP A 54 -12.95 -22.38 -2.92
C ASP A 54 -13.26 -21.56 -4.18
N PRO A 55 -12.24 -21.04 -4.90
CA PRO A 55 -12.47 -20.23 -6.10
C PRO A 55 -13.27 -20.95 -7.19
N ALA A 56 -13.17 -22.30 -7.26
CA ALA A 56 -13.86 -23.08 -8.29
C ALA A 56 -15.38 -23.18 -8.08
N THR A 57 -15.86 -22.93 -6.85
CA THR A 57 -17.26 -23.13 -6.48
C THR A 57 -17.95 -21.90 -5.90
N VAL A 58 -17.18 -20.85 -5.61
CA VAL A 58 -17.75 -19.62 -5.05
C VAL A 58 -18.61 -18.89 -6.09
N THR A 59 -19.79 -18.44 -5.69
CA THR A 59 -20.61 -17.58 -6.54
C THR A 59 -20.08 -16.15 -6.54
N TYR A 60 -20.38 -15.38 -7.58
CA TYR A 60 -19.99 -13.96 -7.65
C TYR A 60 -20.46 -13.15 -6.43
N ASP A 61 -21.74 -13.29 -6.05
CA ASP A 61 -22.30 -12.57 -4.91
C ASP A 61 -21.61 -12.92 -3.58
N ASP A 62 -21.26 -14.19 -3.39
CA ASP A 62 -20.49 -14.63 -2.22
C ASP A 62 -19.07 -14.11 -2.26
N ALA A 63 -18.42 -14.16 -3.42
CA ALA A 63 -17.06 -13.62 -3.61
C ALA A 63 -17.03 -12.11 -3.32
N VAL A 64 -17.96 -11.32 -3.88
CA VAL A 64 -18.06 -9.87 -3.62
C VAL A 64 -18.18 -9.62 -2.12
N ARG A 65 -19.09 -10.28 -1.44
CA ARG A 65 -19.32 -10.09 -0.01
C ARG A 65 -18.06 -10.44 0.82
N ILE A 66 -17.38 -11.52 0.45
CA ILE A 66 -16.15 -11.96 1.13
C ILE A 66 -15.02 -10.97 0.87
N PHE A 67 -14.75 -10.63 -0.39
CA PHE A 67 -13.63 -9.73 -0.74
C PHE A 67 -13.83 -8.30 -0.23
N GLU A 68 -15.04 -7.73 -0.34
CA GLU A 68 -15.30 -6.40 0.22
C GLU A 68 -15.00 -6.36 1.72
N ALA A 69 -15.54 -7.27 2.50
CA ALA A 69 -15.36 -7.29 3.95
C ALA A 69 -13.89 -7.56 4.35
N ALA A 70 -13.26 -8.54 3.70
CA ALA A 70 -11.89 -8.94 3.99
C ALA A 70 -10.89 -7.85 3.61
N MET A 71 -11.04 -7.24 2.44
CA MET A 71 -10.18 -6.15 1.98
C MET A 71 -10.40 -4.87 2.76
N GLN A 72 -11.64 -4.55 3.16
CA GLN A 72 -11.92 -3.43 4.04
C GLN A 72 -11.23 -3.60 5.40
N LYS A 73 -11.22 -4.83 5.94
CA LYS A 73 -10.48 -5.12 7.17
C LYS A 73 -8.97 -4.95 6.99
N ASN A 74 -8.40 -5.48 5.90
CA ASN A 74 -6.98 -5.32 5.58
C ASN A 74 -6.63 -3.84 5.38
N TYR A 75 -7.41 -3.09 4.60
CA TYR A 75 -7.30 -1.65 4.40
C TYR A 75 -7.23 -0.91 5.74
N SER A 76 -8.13 -1.23 6.68
CA SER A 76 -8.14 -0.60 8.01
C SER A 76 -6.84 -0.84 8.78
N GLU A 77 -6.22 -2.02 8.68
CA GLU A 77 -4.97 -2.32 9.36
C GLU A 77 -3.77 -1.62 8.67
N VAL A 78 -3.72 -1.63 7.33
CA VAL A 78 -2.66 -0.96 6.56
C VAL A 78 -2.69 0.56 6.79
N THR A 79 -3.86 1.18 6.68
CA THR A 79 -3.99 2.64 6.87
C THR A 79 -3.63 3.10 8.28
N LYS A 80 -3.86 2.28 9.33
CA LYS A 80 -3.38 2.58 10.69
C LYS A 80 -1.86 2.70 10.76
N VAL A 81 -1.13 1.78 10.11
CA VAL A 81 0.34 1.81 10.07
C VAL A 81 0.81 3.02 9.28
N CYS A 82 0.26 3.24 8.08
CA CYS A 82 0.59 4.41 7.25
C CYS A 82 0.32 5.74 7.98
N ALA A 83 -0.83 5.86 8.66
CA ALA A 83 -1.16 7.07 9.41
C ALA A 83 -0.23 7.31 10.60
N LYS A 84 0.29 6.24 11.24
CA LYS A 84 1.34 6.37 12.25
C LYS A 84 2.63 6.92 11.63
N VAL A 85 3.08 6.31 10.53
CA VAL A 85 4.28 6.76 9.79
C VAL A 85 4.15 8.23 9.41
N GLN A 86 3.03 8.62 8.80
CA GLN A 86 2.79 10.01 8.37
C GLN A 86 2.81 11.00 9.53
N ARG A 87 2.15 10.68 10.65
CA ARG A 87 2.19 11.55 11.84
C ARG A 87 3.60 11.70 12.40
N ASP A 88 4.38 10.62 12.40
CA ASP A 88 5.77 10.66 12.88
C ASP A 88 6.66 11.51 11.95
N MET A 89 6.42 11.45 10.63
CA MET A 89 7.10 12.31 9.65
C MET A 89 6.75 13.78 9.86
N TYR A 90 5.47 14.12 10.00
CA TYR A 90 5.04 15.50 10.27
C TYR A 90 5.61 16.03 11.59
N ARG A 91 5.66 15.19 12.63
CA ARG A 91 6.28 15.58 13.91
C ARG A 91 7.77 15.86 13.76
N LYS A 92 8.50 15.03 13.01
CA LYS A 92 9.94 15.27 12.71
C LYS A 92 10.16 16.55 11.91
N ALA A 93 9.26 16.83 10.96
CA ALA A 93 9.28 18.09 10.20
C ALA A 93 8.85 19.31 11.03
N GLY A 94 8.40 19.13 12.27
CA GLY A 94 7.93 20.23 13.13
C GLY A 94 6.62 20.85 12.69
N VAL A 95 5.74 20.08 12.02
CA VAL A 95 4.43 20.54 11.54
C VAL A 95 3.29 19.79 12.23
N GLY A 96 2.21 20.51 12.53
CA GLY A 96 1.03 20.01 13.25
C GLY A 96 -0.07 19.46 12.32
N LEU A 97 0.29 18.78 11.25
CA LEU A 97 -0.69 18.21 10.33
C LEU A 97 -1.18 16.82 10.77
N ASN A 98 -2.41 16.51 10.41
CA ASN A 98 -2.96 15.17 10.54
C ASN A 98 -2.69 14.35 9.26
N ALA A 99 -2.43 13.07 9.44
CA ALA A 99 -2.38 12.16 8.31
C ALA A 99 -3.76 12.05 7.65
N LEU A 100 -3.81 12.24 6.35
CA LEU A 100 -5.00 11.96 5.55
C LEU A 100 -5.06 10.46 5.23
N THR A 101 -6.28 9.92 5.13
CA THR A 101 -6.54 8.52 4.81
C THR A 101 -7.49 8.48 3.60
N PRO A 102 -7.16 7.78 2.51
CA PRO A 102 -8.07 7.63 1.37
C PRO A 102 -9.33 6.87 1.80
N GLU A 103 -10.41 6.99 1.05
CA GLU A 103 -11.57 6.15 1.24
C GLU A 103 -11.30 4.71 0.77
N PHE A 104 -11.97 3.74 1.41
CA PHE A 104 -11.90 2.36 0.95
C PHE A 104 -12.55 2.22 -0.43
N ASN A 105 -11.81 1.66 -1.38
CA ASN A 105 -12.29 1.44 -2.74
C ASN A 105 -13.01 0.08 -2.84
N ALA A 106 -14.33 0.08 -2.60
CA ALA A 106 -15.15 -1.13 -2.70
C ALA A 106 -15.25 -1.65 -4.15
N GLU A 107 -15.20 -0.78 -5.16
CA GLU A 107 -15.26 -1.21 -6.58
C GLU A 107 -14.02 -2.04 -6.94
N LYS A 108 -12.84 -1.68 -6.44
CA LYS A 108 -11.63 -2.46 -6.63
C LYS A 108 -11.75 -3.86 -6.01
N ALA A 109 -12.38 -3.97 -4.84
CA ALA A 109 -12.64 -5.27 -4.20
C ALA A 109 -13.64 -6.12 -5.02
N ARG A 110 -14.69 -5.49 -5.58
CA ARG A 110 -15.64 -6.15 -6.51
C ARG A 110 -14.96 -6.60 -7.79
N GLY A 111 -14.09 -5.76 -8.36
CA GLY A 111 -13.30 -6.12 -9.54
C GLY A 111 -12.44 -7.37 -9.31
N ILE A 112 -11.84 -7.51 -8.12
CA ILE A 112 -11.08 -8.71 -7.77
C ILE A 112 -12.02 -9.92 -7.63
N ALA A 113 -13.19 -9.78 -7.00
CA ALA A 113 -14.19 -10.84 -6.92
C ALA A 113 -14.61 -11.30 -8.33
N GLN A 114 -14.86 -10.37 -9.25
CA GLN A 114 -15.19 -10.68 -10.65
C GLN A 114 -14.09 -11.48 -11.34
N VAL A 115 -12.84 -11.01 -11.22
CA VAL A 115 -11.68 -11.70 -11.82
C VAL A 115 -11.52 -13.12 -11.29
N ILE A 116 -11.76 -13.34 -9.99
CA ILE A 116 -11.69 -14.67 -9.35
C ILE A 116 -12.80 -15.59 -9.85
N THR A 117 -14.01 -15.07 -10.05
CA THR A 117 -15.16 -15.90 -10.48
C THR A 117 -15.21 -16.14 -11.98
N ASP A 118 -14.59 -15.27 -12.79
CA ASP A 118 -14.55 -15.40 -14.25
C ASP A 118 -13.37 -16.24 -14.75
N ALA A 119 -12.37 -16.45 -13.91
CA ALA A 119 -11.18 -17.21 -14.29
C ALA A 119 -11.49 -18.71 -14.40
N GLU A 120 -11.06 -19.36 -15.48
CA GLU A 120 -11.18 -20.83 -15.65
C GLU A 120 -10.40 -21.57 -14.57
N GLU A 121 -9.25 -21.01 -14.15
CA GLU A 121 -8.41 -21.55 -13.09
C GLU A 121 -7.82 -20.40 -12.27
N VAL A 122 -7.97 -20.48 -10.95
CA VAL A 122 -7.39 -19.53 -10.00
C VAL A 122 -6.28 -20.21 -9.22
N THR A 123 -5.05 -19.95 -9.60
CA THR A 123 -3.90 -20.43 -8.83
C THR A 123 -3.75 -19.65 -7.53
N ASP A 124 -3.10 -20.27 -6.55
CA ASP A 124 -2.76 -19.66 -5.27
C ASP A 124 -1.95 -18.36 -5.44
N ASP A 125 -0.98 -18.38 -6.35
CA ASP A 125 -0.14 -17.21 -6.62
C ASP A 125 -0.93 -16.08 -7.30
N TYR A 126 -1.87 -16.42 -8.18
CA TYR A 126 -2.71 -15.43 -8.83
C TYR A 126 -3.59 -14.68 -7.82
N MET A 127 -4.31 -15.41 -6.97
CA MET A 127 -5.13 -14.81 -5.90
C MET A 127 -4.27 -13.99 -4.92
N ARG A 128 -3.11 -14.53 -4.53
CA ARG A 128 -2.15 -13.83 -3.65
C ARG A 128 -1.69 -12.52 -4.26
N ASN A 129 -1.36 -12.50 -5.54
CA ASN A 129 -0.91 -11.30 -6.25
C ASN A 129 -2.00 -10.23 -6.32
N LEU A 130 -3.27 -10.60 -6.54
CA LEU A 130 -4.39 -9.67 -6.55
C LEU A 130 -4.59 -9.01 -5.16
N VAL A 131 -4.58 -9.82 -4.10
CA VAL A 131 -4.78 -9.33 -2.71
C VAL A 131 -3.61 -8.45 -2.28
N LYS A 132 -2.37 -8.86 -2.53
CA LYS A 132 -1.16 -8.09 -2.23
C LYS A 132 -1.12 -6.78 -3.00
N ASN A 133 -1.38 -6.81 -4.30
CA ASN A 133 -1.39 -5.60 -5.13
C ASN A 133 -2.43 -4.58 -4.65
N ASN A 134 -3.59 -5.05 -4.16
CA ASN A 134 -4.57 -4.17 -3.54
C ASN A 134 -4.05 -3.53 -2.26
N ALA A 135 -3.42 -4.30 -1.37
CA ALA A 135 -2.90 -3.79 -0.09
C ALA A 135 -1.74 -2.80 -0.28
N LEU A 136 -0.82 -3.09 -1.22
CA LEU A 136 0.28 -2.20 -1.58
C LEU A 136 -0.26 -0.89 -2.21
N GLY A 137 -1.30 -0.98 -3.04
CA GLY A 137 -1.97 0.20 -3.59
C GLY A 137 -2.58 1.12 -2.53
N VAL A 138 -3.00 0.59 -1.38
CA VAL A 138 -3.44 1.41 -0.24
C VAL A 138 -2.31 2.26 0.32
N VAL A 139 -1.09 1.71 0.41
CA VAL A 139 0.10 2.46 0.85
C VAL A 139 0.42 3.57 -0.14
N ASP A 140 0.38 3.28 -1.45
CA ASP A 140 0.64 4.27 -2.49
C ASP A 140 -0.40 5.41 -2.47
N ASP A 141 -1.68 5.07 -2.28
CA ASP A 141 -2.74 6.08 -2.13
C ASP A 141 -2.54 6.95 -0.89
N MET A 142 -2.07 6.37 0.22
CA MET A 142 -1.70 7.14 1.43
C MET A 142 -0.55 8.13 1.14
N ILE A 143 0.49 7.68 0.43
CA ILE A 143 1.60 8.56 0.01
C ILE A 143 1.06 9.67 -0.89
N ARG A 144 0.30 9.31 -1.93
CA ARG A 144 -0.23 10.23 -2.93
C ARG A 144 -1.02 11.38 -2.30
N ILE A 145 -2.00 11.09 -1.44
CA ILE A 145 -2.85 12.14 -0.85
C ILE A 145 -2.11 12.98 0.20
N ASN A 146 -1.16 12.40 0.93
CA ASN A 146 -0.40 13.13 1.94
C ASN A 146 0.72 13.97 1.32
N SER A 147 1.33 13.53 0.22
CA SER A 147 2.31 14.35 -0.53
C SER A 147 1.63 15.55 -1.18
N GLU A 148 0.48 15.37 -1.82
CA GLU A 148 -0.34 16.45 -2.37
C GLU A 148 -0.72 17.48 -1.29
N ALA A 149 -1.25 17.02 -0.17
CA ALA A 149 -1.64 17.88 0.93
C ALA A 149 -0.45 18.63 1.54
N SER A 150 0.71 17.98 1.64
CA SER A 150 1.94 18.60 2.16
C SER A 150 2.45 19.70 1.22
N GLU A 151 2.48 19.45 -0.08
CA GLU A 151 2.87 20.46 -1.07
C GLU A 151 1.92 21.65 -1.07
N ASN A 152 0.60 21.41 -0.99
CA ASN A 152 -0.43 22.45 -0.95
C ASN A 152 -0.30 23.41 0.26
N VAL A 153 0.34 22.98 1.33
CA VAL A 153 0.63 23.83 2.50
C VAL A 153 2.09 24.36 2.52
N GLY A 154 2.81 24.18 1.42
CA GLY A 154 4.16 24.71 1.23
C GLY A 154 5.27 23.92 1.89
N LEU A 155 5.05 22.64 2.20
CA LEU A 155 6.12 21.75 2.65
C LEU A 155 6.88 21.19 1.45
N TYR A 156 8.17 20.95 1.64
CA TYR A 156 8.98 20.17 0.70
C TYR A 156 8.54 18.72 0.75
N VAL A 157 8.39 18.11 -0.40
CA VAL A 157 8.11 16.68 -0.56
C VAL A 157 9.17 16.04 -1.45
N HIS A 158 9.61 14.85 -1.08
CA HIS A 158 10.51 14.04 -1.89
C HIS A 158 9.93 12.62 -1.97
N ILE A 159 9.68 12.18 -3.20
CA ILE A 159 9.02 10.91 -3.51
C ILE A 159 10.01 10.06 -4.27
N VAL A 160 10.21 8.83 -3.82
CA VAL A 160 11.13 7.86 -4.43
C VAL A 160 10.36 6.60 -4.77
N ARG A 161 10.36 6.20 -6.04
CA ARG A 161 9.88 4.89 -6.45
C ARG A 161 11.04 4.01 -6.82
N LYS A 162 11.17 2.88 -6.14
CA LYS A 162 12.20 1.86 -6.37
C LYS A 162 11.58 0.65 -7.06
N TYR A 163 12.21 0.26 -8.14
CA TYR A 163 11.91 -1.00 -8.78
C TYR A 163 12.39 -2.16 -7.89
N ASP A 164 11.55 -3.18 -7.74
CA ASP A 164 11.94 -4.42 -7.07
C ASP A 164 12.16 -5.51 -8.12
N ASP A 165 13.42 -5.84 -8.38
CA ASP A 165 13.85 -6.88 -9.31
C ASP A 165 13.63 -8.31 -8.77
N VAL A 166 13.46 -8.46 -7.46
CA VAL A 166 13.24 -9.73 -6.75
C VAL A 166 11.77 -10.03 -6.54
N GLY A 167 10.90 -9.07 -6.81
CA GLY A 167 9.49 -9.07 -6.44
C GLY A 167 8.64 -10.21 -7.03
N LEU A 168 7.36 -9.97 -7.13
CA LEU A 168 6.32 -10.95 -7.53
C LEU A 168 6.52 -11.62 -8.90
N HIS A 169 7.56 -11.27 -9.63
CA HIS A 169 7.88 -11.77 -10.98
C HIS A 169 8.58 -13.14 -11.02
N ASN A 170 8.81 -13.81 -9.89
CA ASN A 170 9.41 -15.16 -9.81
C ASN A 170 10.69 -15.33 -10.66
N GLY A 171 11.56 -14.30 -10.71
CA GLY A 171 12.79 -14.33 -11.48
C GLY A 171 12.59 -14.32 -13.00
N LYS A 172 11.39 -13.98 -13.49
CA LYS A 172 11.11 -13.78 -14.92
C LYS A 172 11.19 -12.31 -15.26
N ASP A 173 11.92 -12.05 -16.30
CA ASP A 173 12.15 -10.78 -17.02
C ASP A 173 11.84 -9.48 -16.27
N VAL A 174 12.80 -8.60 -16.29
CA VAL A 174 12.72 -7.22 -15.80
C VAL A 174 11.44 -6.56 -16.35
N CYS A 175 10.56 -6.12 -15.45
CA CYS A 175 9.34 -5.44 -15.85
C CYS A 175 9.68 -4.05 -16.40
N GLN A 176 9.71 -3.90 -17.71
CA GLN A 176 10.01 -2.64 -18.36
C GLN A 176 9.07 -1.52 -17.91
N TRP A 177 7.78 -1.82 -17.74
CA TRP A 177 6.78 -0.85 -17.25
C TRP A 177 7.13 -0.29 -15.88
N CYS A 178 7.63 -1.13 -14.96
CA CYS A 178 8.07 -0.71 -13.63
C CYS A 178 9.36 0.12 -13.69
N MET A 179 10.32 -0.28 -14.53
CA MET A 179 11.59 0.44 -14.72
C MET A 179 11.38 1.84 -15.29
N GLU A 180 10.45 2.00 -16.21
CA GLU A 180 10.11 3.31 -16.81
C GLU A 180 9.51 4.28 -15.80
N ARG A 181 9.04 3.80 -14.64
CA ARG A 181 8.43 4.57 -13.57
C ARG A 181 9.27 4.61 -12.30
N GLU A 182 10.48 4.07 -12.34
CA GLU A 182 11.46 4.24 -11.27
C GLU A 182 12.01 5.66 -11.33
N GLY A 183 12.18 6.29 -10.17
CA GLY A 183 12.72 7.65 -10.10
C GLY A 183 12.56 8.30 -8.74
N GLU A 184 13.03 9.54 -8.71
CA GLU A 184 12.96 10.43 -7.56
C GLU A 184 12.42 11.78 -8.02
N TRP A 185 11.50 12.35 -7.23
CA TRP A 185 10.83 13.60 -7.54
C TRP A 185 10.74 14.50 -6.30
N ASP A 186 11.08 15.77 -6.46
CA ASP A 186 11.07 16.77 -5.40
C ASP A 186 9.73 17.54 -5.30
N ASN A 187 8.72 17.11 -6.04
CA ASN A 187 7.35 17.61 -5.94
C ASN A 187 6.33 16.55 -6.36
N TYR A 188 5.11 16.70 -5.84
CA TYR A 188 4.00 15.79 -6.09
C TYR A 188 3.57 15.75 -7.56
N GLN A 189 3.53 16.91 -8.24
CA GLN A 189 3.02 16.99 -9.61
C GLN A 189 3.91 16.27 -10.60
N GLU A 190 5.23 16.36 -10.46
CA GLU A 190 6.19 15.60 -11.28
C GLU A 190 6.07 14.10 -11.03
N ALA A 191 5.97 13.65 -9.77
CA ALA A 191 5.77 12.25 -9.44
C ALA A 191 4.45 11.72 -10.02
N LEU A 192 3.37 12.49 -9.94
CA LEU A 192 2.07 12.14 -10.51
C LEU A 192 2.16 12.00 -12.04
N ALA A 193 2.76 13.00 -12.72
CA ALA A 193 2.92 12.98 -14.18
C ALA A 193 3.80 11.83 -14.68
N ALA A 194 4.78 11.40 -13.88
CA ALA A 194 5.63 10.25 -14.16
C ALA A 194 4.95 8.90 -13.89
N GLY A 195 3.73 8.89 -13.34
CA GLY A 195 3.03 7.66 -12.97
C GLY A 195 3.64 6.94 -11.75
N ALA A 196 4.29 7.68 -10.85
CA ALA A 196 4.99 7.12 -9.69
C ALA A 196 4.06 6.30 -8.77
N PHE A 197 2.76 6.61 -8.71
CA PHE A 197 1.77 5.96 -7.87
C PHE A 197 0.98 4.84 -8.56
N GLU A 198 1.29 4.56 -9.82
CA GLU A 198 0.58 3.53 -10.59
C GLU A 198 1.13 2.13 -10.27
N ARG A 199 0.24 1.13 -10.32
CA ARG A 199 0.58 -0.29 -10.19
C ARG A 199 -0.08 -1.11 -11.27
N HIS A 200 0.62 -2.12 -11.73
CA HIS A 200 0.07 -3.22 -12.54
C HIS A 200 -0.08 -4.50 -11.70
N PRO A 201 -0.84 -5.50 -12.13
CA PRO A 201 -0.91 -6.79 -11.45
C PRO A 201 0.49 -7.41 -11.26
N GLY A 202 0.80 -7.84 -10.04
CA GLY A 202 2.10 -8.42 -9.71
C GLY A 202 3.25 -7.40 -9.51
N CYS A 203 2.95 -6.09 -9.42
CA CYS A 203 3.96 -5.07 -9.16
C CYS A 203 4.52 -5.16 -7.73
N GLY A 204 5.84 -5.35 -7.60
CA GLY A 204 6.57 -5.34 -6.33
C GLY A 204 7.23 -4.00 -5.96
N CYS A 205 7.10 -2.97 -6.81
CA CYS A 205 7.73 -1.67 -6.56
C CYS A 205 7.34 -1.09 -5.20
N VAL A 206 8.29 -0.42 -4.59
CA VAL A 206 8.12 0.29 -3.32
C VAL A 206 8.20 1.79 -3.58
N ILE A 207 7.27 2.54 -3.00
CA ILE A 207 7.30 4.00 -2.99
C ILE A 207 7.63 4.44 -1.58
N ASP A 208 8.62 5.31 -1.44
CA ASP A 208 8.92 6.00 -0.19
C ASP A 208 8.68 7.50 -0.36
N TYR A 209 8.47 8.18 0.76
CA TYR A 209 8.09 9.57 0.77
C TYR A 209 8.70 10.25 1.98
N HIS A 210 9.26 11.42 1.74
CA HIS A 210 9.82 12.27 2.78
C HIS A 210 9.17 13.65 2.71
N VAL A 211 8.91 14.22 3.88
CA VAL A 211 8.39 15.57 4.02
C VAL A 211 9.31 16.37 4.93
N GLY A 212 9.55 17.63 4.56
CA GLY A 212 10.40 18.55 5.32
C GLY A 212 9.88 19.98 5.21
N LYS A 213 10.57 20.88 5.90
CA LYS A 213 10.38 22.29 5.68
C LYS A 213 11.05 22.67 4.36
N THR A 214 10.51 23.70 3.71
CA THR A 214 11.07 24.24 2.47
C THR A 214 12.51 24.68 2.71
N HIS A 215 13.45 24.24 1.88
CA HIS A 215 14.80 24.74 1.91
C HIS A 215 14.83 26.22 1.45
N THR A 216 15.32 27.10 2.29
CA THR A 216 15.54 28.49 1.91
C THR A 216 17.02 28.72 1.58
N TRP A 217 17.28 29.30 0.42
CA TRP A 217 18.63 29.74 0.05
C TRP A 217 19.07 30.90 0.94
N SER A 218 20.18 30.71 1.65
CA SER A 218 20.80 31.81 2.40
C SER A 218 21.85 32.52 1.57
N ASN A 219 21.55 33.77 1.19
CA ASN A 219 22.49 34.63 0.47
C ASN A 219 23.76 34.96 1.29
N THR A 220 23.73 34.75 2.60
CA THR A 220 24.87 35.13 3.48
C THR A 220 25.96 34.07 3.51
N LYS A 221 25.70 32.83 3.14
CA LYS A 221 26.68 31.73 3.15
C LYS A 221 26.73 30.93 1.85
N GLY A 222 25.89 31.22 0.87
CA GLY A 222 25.80 30.43 -0.36
C GLY A 222 25.45 28.95 -0.13
N ALA A 223 24.65 28.66 0.89
CA ALA A 223 24.26 27.31 1.27
C ALA A 223 22.75 27.22 1.51
N TRP A 224 22.20 26.05 1.28
CA TRP A 224 20.83 25.71 1.67
C TRP A 224 20.76 25.52 3.18
N ASN A 225 19.77 26.12 3.81
CA ASN A 225 19.49 25.92 5.23
C ASN A 225 18.09 25.34 5.38
N ASP A 226 17.95 24.37 6.25
CA ASP A 226 16.66 23.89 6.71
C ASP A 226 16.04 24.95 7.61
N VAL A 227 14.80 25.34 7.35
CA VAL A 227 14.03 26.33 8.11
C VAL A 227 12.96 25.62 8.92
#